data_dd666fec82cbe613744a2efd4c17274e
#
_entry.id   dd666fec82cbe613744a2efd4c17274e
#
_cell.length_a   1.000
_cell.length_b   1.000
_cell.length_c   1.000
_cell.angle_alpha   90.00
_cell.angle_beta   90.00
_cell.angle_gamma   90.00
#
_symmetry.space_group_name_H-M   'P 1'
#
loop_
_entity.id
_entity.type
_entity.pdbx_description
1 polymer ?
#
loop_
_entity_poly.entity_id
_entity_poly.type
_entity_poly.pdbx_seq_one_letter_code
_entity_poly.pdbx_strand_id
1 'polypeptide(L)'
;GAEARTFADKPLVTDFNDYEIRIEEVFRFNPEDTLVFHVTLRNKSDQEIRYLPESFCVRAGSRLYFQSISDAPGVLPPQSASTVYFAITGTPDGGRNELALKNEFSVLVTRLSPPPTPAVVTNRVVVPVKPLHTPRNQP
;
A
#
# COMPACT_ATOMS: atom_id res chain seq x y z
N GLY A 1 2.82 5.64 24.04
CA GLY A 1 1.99 6.47 23.21
C GLY A 1 2.06 6.10 21.74
N ALA A 2 1.30 6.82 20.95
CA ALA A 2 1.24 6.61 19.52
C ALA A 2 1.99 7.73 18.80
N GLU A 3 2.63 7.37 17.70
CA GLU A 3 3.24 8.32 16.78
C GLU A 3 2.51 8.18 15.44
N ALA A 4 2.53 9.24 14.65
CA ALA A 4 1.90 9.23 13.34
C ALA A 4 2.78 9.90 12.30
N ARG A 5 2.72 9.40 11.08
CA ARG A 5 3.33 10.02 9.92
C ARG A 5 2.28 10.11 8.83
N THR A 6 2.08 11.31 8.31
CA THR A 6 1.20 11.53 7.16
C THR A 6 2.04 11.68 5.90
N PHE A 7 1.44 11.36 4.78
CA PHE A 7 2.12 11.38 3.48
C PHE A 7 1.43 12.36 2.51
N ALA A 8 0.76 13.38 3.06
CA ALA A 8 0.02 14.33 2.24
C ALA A 8 0.91 15.07 1.24
N ASP A 9 2.12 15.44 1.66
CA ASP A 9 3.05 16.20 0.83
C ASP A 9 3.87 15.31 -0.11
N LYS A 10 4.16 14.09 0.32
CA LYS A 10 4.96 13.14 -0.46
C LYS A 10 4.40 11.73 -0.30
N PRO A 11 3.24 11.46 -0.88
CA PRO A 11 2.65 10.14 -0.78
C PRO A 11 3.58 9.07 -1.35
N LEU A 12 3.64 7.94 -0.64
CA LEU A 12 4.31 6.75 -1.15
C LEU A 12 3.28 5.93 -1.92
N VAL A 13 3.56 5.68 -3.17
CA VAL A 13 2.66 4.93 -4.05
C VAL A 13 3.41 3.75 -4.64
N THR A 14 2.84 2.56 -4.51
CA THR A 14 3.30 1.38 -5.24
C THR A 14 2.34 1.16 -6.40
N ASP A 15 2.87 1.19 -7.60
CA ASP A 15 2.10 1.13 -8.82
C ASP A 15 2.22 -0.27 -9.43
N PHE A 16 1.08 -0.95 -9.58
CA PHE A 16 1.00 -2.30 -10.13
C PHE A 16 0.45 -2.31 -11.56
N ASN A 17 0.47 -1.15 -12.21
CA ASN A 17 0.01 -0.94 -13.57
C ASN A 17 -1.51 -0.70 -13.65
N ASP A 18 -2.36 -1.70 -13.46
CA ASP A 18 -3.80 -1.50 -13.52
C ASP A 18 -4.41 -1.07 -12.19
N TYR A 19 -3.64 -1.11 -11.11
CA TYR A 19 -4.03 -0.53 -9.83
C TYR A 19 -2.82 -0.01 -9.08
N GLU A 20 -3.06 0.77 -8.06
CA GLU A 20 -1.99 1.31 -7.22
C GLU A 20 -2.42 1.31 -5.76
N ILE A 21 -1.45 1.28 -4.87
CA ILE A 21 -1.66 1.40 -3.43
C ILE A 21 -0.91 2.62 -2.94
N ARG A 22 -1.65 3.55 -2.36
CA ARG A 22 -1.11 4.79 -1.83
C ARG A 22 -1.15 4.74 -0.31
N ILE A 23 -0.05 5.04 0.35
CA ILE A 23 -0.01 5.16 1.80
C ILE A 23 -0.41 6.59 2.17
N GLU A 24 -1.50 6.71 2.94
CA GLU A 24 -2.00 8.01 3.40
C GLU A 24 -1.39 8.38 4.75
N GLU A 25 -1.38 7.41 5.68
CA GLU A 25 -0.88 7.60 7.04
C GLU A 25 -0.36 6.28 7.58
N VAL A 26 0.58 6.37 8.50
CA VAL A 26 1.03 5.24 9.30
C VAL A 26 1.07 5.68 10.75
N PHE A 27 0.46 4.88 11.63
CA PHE A 27 0.47 5.08 13.06
C PHE A 27 1.33 4.00 13.71
N ARG A 28 2.14 4.40 14.68
CA ARG A 28 2.92 3.43 15.45
C ARG A 28 2.53 3.48 16.91
N PHE A 29 2.22 2.31 17.45
CA PHE A 29 1.91 2.09 18.87
C PHE A 29 3.08 1.32 19.47
N ASN A 30 3.98 2.02 20.13
CA ASN A 30 5.27 1.48 20.58
C ASN A 30 5.15 0.31 21.56
N PRO A 31 4.30 0.39 22.61
CA PRO A 31 4.21 -0.73 23.55
C PRO A 31 3.80 -2.03 22.88
N GLU A 32 2.87 -1.95 21.93
CA GLU A 32 2.34 -3.11 21.22
C GLU A 32 3.20 -3.54 20.05
N ASP A 33 4.22 -2.75 19.71
CA ASP A 33 5.04 -2.94 18.51
C ASP A 33 4.15 -3.13 17.27
N THR A 34 3.16 -2.27 17.15
CA THR A 34 2.13 -2.36 16.11
C THR A 34 2.15 -1.09 15.26
N LEU A 35 2.12 -1.27 13.95
CA LEU A 35 1.89 -0.19 13.00
C LEU A 35 0.53 -0.40 12.36
N VAL A 36 -0.23 0.69 12.24
CA VAL A 36 -1.50 0.69 11.51
C VAL A 36 -1.31 1.53 10.26
N PHE A 37 -1.57 0.93 9.12
CA PHE A 37 -1.45 1.56 7.81
C PHE A 37 -2.83 1.95 7.32
N HIS A 38 -2.97 3.21 6.97
CA HIS A 38 -4.13 3.74 6.26
C HIS A 38 -3.72 3.91 4.80
N VAL A 39 -4.33 3.14 3.93
CA VAL A 39 -3.97 3.13 2.51
C VAL A 39 -5.19 3.33 1.63
N THR A 40 -4.96 3.81 0.43
CA THR A 40 -5.97 3.87 -0.63
C THR A 40 -5.54 2.94 -1.75
N LEU A 41 -6.43 2.02 -2.10
CA LEU A 41 -6.29 1.18 -3.28
C LEU A 41 -7.08 1.82 -4.40
N ARG A 42 -6.44 2.02 -5.55
CA ARG A 42 -7.10 2.62 -6.70
C ARG A 42 -7.02 1.68 -7.88
N ASN A 43 -8.19 1.27 -8.39
CA ASN A 43 -8.30 0.51 -9.61
C ASN A 43 -8.37 1.47 -10.79
N LYS A 44 -7.37 1.43 -11.65
CA LYS A 44 -7.26 2.30 -12.82
C LYS A 44 -7.82 1.66 -14.08
N SER A 45 -8.38 0.46 -13.96
CA SER A 45 -8.86 -0.32 -15.08
C SER A 45 -10.38 -0.37 -15.15
N ASP A 46 -10.89 -0.92 -16.23
CA ASP A 46 -12.32 -1.12 -16.44
C ASP A 46 -12.80 -2.48 -15.95
N GLN A 47 -11.92 -3.24 -15.28
CA GLN A 47 -12.24 -4.57 -14.78
C GLN A 47 -12.22 -4.55 -13.25
N GLU A 48 -13.13 -5.32 -12.64
CA GLU A 48 -13.10 -5.57 -11.21
C GLU A 48 -11.80 -6.28 -10.84
N ILE A 49 -11.17 -5.86 -9.74
CA ILE A 49 -9.98 -6.52 -9.20
C ILE A 49 -10.37 -7.19 -7.89
N ARG A 50 -10.05 -8.48 -7.79
CA ARG A 50 -10.24 -9.25 -6.56
C ARG A 50 -8.89 -9.56 -5.95
N TYR A 51 -8.82 -9.48 -4.64
CA TYR A 51 -7.59 -9.72 -3.88
C TYR A 51 -7.92 -10.39 -2.55
N LEU A 52 -6.92 -10.98 -1.91
CA LEU A 52 -7.07 -11.58 -0.59
C LEU A 52 -7.01 -10.48 0.47
N PRO A 53 -8.09 -10.23 1.22
CA PRO A 53 -8.09 -9.15 2.20
C PRO A 53 -7.15 -9.37 3.37
N GLU A 54 -6.77 -10.62 3.64
CA GLU A 54 -5.84 -10.96 4.71
C GLU A 54 -4.37 -11.01 4.27
N SER A 55 -4.07 -10.59 3.04
CA SER A 55 -2.73 -10.77 2.47
C SER A 55 -1.88 -9.50 2.43
N PHE A 56 -2.30 -8.44 3.07
CA PHE A 56 -1.48 -7.23 3.06
C PHE A 56 -0.14 -7.49 3.71
N CYS A 57 0.91 -6.99 3.06
CA CYS A 57 2.23 -6.98 3.65
C CYS A 57 2.94 -5.68 3.30
N VAL A 58 3.96 -5.39 4.08
CA VAL A 58 4.74 -4.18 3.93
C VAL A 58 6.18 -4.59 3.71
N ARG A 59 6.79 -4.03 2.70
CA ARG A 59 8.23 -4.10 2.52
C ARG A 59 8.86 -2.88 3.17
N ALA A 60 9.84 -3.11 4.02
CA ALA A 60 10.69 -2.07 4.58
C ALA A 60 12.13 -2.53 4.37
N GLY A 61 12.87 -1.83 3.52
CA GLY A 61 14.17 -2.30 3.07
C GLY A 61 14.03 -3.61 2.30
N SER A 62 14.76 -4.64 2.73
CA SER A 62 14.72 -5.95 2.10
C SER A 62 13.79 -6.95 2.80
N ARG A 63 13.06 -6.51 3.84
CA ARG A 63 12.24 -7.39 4.66
C ARG A 63 10.76 -7.16 4.39
N LEU A 64 9.98 -8.25 4.50
CA LEU A 64 8.53 -8.22 4.39
C LEU A 64 7.90 -8.47 5.76
N TYR A 65 6.84 -7.73 6.06
CA TYR A 65 6.10 -7.83 7.31
C TYR A 65 4.63 -8.03 6.96
N PHE A 66 4.04 -9.10 7.47
CA PHE A 66 2.69 -9.49 7.09
C PHE A 66 1.66 -8.95 8.08
N GLN A 67 0.47 -8.64 7.57
CA GLN A 67 -0.60 -8.10 8.39
C GLN A 67 -1.03 -9.07 9.49
N SER A 68 -1.47 -8.51 10.60
CA SER A 68 -2.21 -9.26 11.63
C SER A 68 -3.72 -9.17 11.38
N ILE A 69 -4.20 -8.04 10.88
CA ILE A 69 -5.63 -7.83 10.62
C ILE A 69 -5.81 -6.72 9.58
N SER A 70 -6.89 -6.78 8.82
CA SER A 70 -7.31 -5.68 7.94
C SER A 70 -8.84 -5.59 7.90
N ASP A 71 -9.33 -4.43 7.46
CA ASP A 71 -10.74 -4.21 7.21
C ASP A 71 -11.09 -4.25 5.72
N ALA A 72 -10.17 -4.76 4.90
CA ALA A 72 -10.31 -4.74 3.46
C ALA A 72 -11.45 -5.64 2.98
N PRO A 73 -12.23 -5.19 1.99
CA PRO A 73 -13.35 -5.99 1.48
C PRO A 73 -12.94 -7.07 0.48
N GLY A 74 -11.74 -7.01 -0.10
CA GLY A 74 -11.28 -8.01 -1.06
C GLY A 74 -11.72 -7.77 -2.50
N VAL A 75 -12.43 -6.68 -2.74
CA VAL A 75 -12.94 -6.34 -4.08
C VAL A 75 -12.71 -4.86 -4.34
N LEU A 76 -12.23 -4.55 -5.52
CA LEU A 76 -12.00 -3.19 -5.95
C LEU A 76 -12.72 -3.00 -7.29
N PRO A 77 -13.87 -2.32 -7.29
CA PRO A 77 -14.64 -2.13 -8.52
C PRO A 77 -13.88 -1.32 -9.56
N PRO A 78 -14.29 -1.42 -10.84
CA PRO A 78 -13.63 -0.67 -11.90
C PRO A 78 -13.59 0.83 -11.63
N GLN A 79 -12.48 1.46 -11.98
CA GLN A 79 -12.31 2.92 -11.89
C GLN A 79 -12.66 3.50 -10.52
N SER A 80 -12.43 2.72 -9.45
CA SER A 80 -12.79 3.12 -8.10
C SER A 80 -11.59 3.14 -7.18
N ALA A 81 -11.74 3.80 -6.06
CA ALA A 81 -10.77 3.80 -4.98
C ALA A 81 -11.44 3.34 -3.70
N SER A 82 -10.67 2.67 -2.85
CA SER A 82 -11.14 2.11 -1.60
C SER A 82 -10.12 2.40 -0.51
N THR A 83 -10.60 2.85 0.64
CA THR A 83 -9.75 3.08 1.80
C THR A 83 -9.69 1.82 2.64
N VAL A 84 -8.50 1.44 3.04
CA VAL A 84 -8.25 0.24 3.83
C VAL A 84 -7.34 0.58 5.00
N TYR A 85 -7.62 -0.01 6.15
CA TYR A 85 -6.72 -0.02 7.30
C TYR A 85 -6.25 -1.45 7.53
N PHE A 86 -4.96 -1.61 7.77
CA PHE A 86 -4.43 -2.89 8.21
C PHE A 86 -3.31 -2.66 9.23
N ALA A 87 -3.05 -3.67 10.05
CA ALA A 87 -2.05 -3.58 11.10
C ALA A 87 -0.97 -4.63 10.92
N ILE A 88 0.24 -4.27 11.35
CA ILE A 88 1.37 -5.18 11.49
C ILE A 88 1.76 -5.18 12.95
N THR A 89 1.74 -6.36 13.58
CA THR A 89 2.10 -6.52 14.99
C THR A 89 3.27 -7.49 15.10
N GLY A 90 4.36 -7.03 15.70
CA GLY A 90 5.54 -7.86 15.90
C GLY A 90 6.08 -8.46 14.60
N THR A 91 6.59 -9.67 14.71
CA THR A 91 7.04 -10.49 13.58
C THR A 91 6.33 -11.84 13.63
N PRO A 92 6.33 -12.58 12.49
CA PRO A 92 5.66 -13.89 12.46
C PRO A 92 6.15 -14.89 13.49
N ASP A 93 7.39 -14.80 13.93
CA ASP A 93 7.96 -15.69 14.92
C ASP A 93 7.77 -15.21 16.36
N GLY A 94 6.95 -14.18 16.57
CA GLY A 94 6.64 -13.64 17.88
C GLY A 94 7.64 -12.62 18.40
N GLY A 95 8.60 -12.21 17.57
CA GLY A 95 9.55 -11.16 17.93
C GLY A 95 8.97 -9.76 17.78
N ARG A 96 9.82 -8.76 17.95
CA ARG A 96 9.47 -7.36 17.73
C ARG A 96 9.91 -6.93 16.35
N ASN A 97 9.05 -6.18 15.65
CA ASN A 97 9.42 -5.66 14.33
C ASN A 97 10.24 -4.38 14.43
N GLU A 98 9.95 -3.55 15.42
CA GLU A 98 10.64 -2.29 15.70
C GLU A 98 10.72 -1.35 14.49
N LEU A 99 9.72 -1.42 13.63
CA LEU A 99 9.69 -0.61 12.42
C LEU A 99 9.48 0.87 12.76
N ALA A 100 10.40 1.69 12.30
CA ALA A 100 10.28 3.14 12.46
C ALA A 100 9.40 3.74 11.37
N LEU A 101 8.67 4.78 11.73
CA LEU A 101 7.78 5.48 10.78
C LEU A 101 8.54 6.12 9.62
N LYS A 102 9.83 6.38 9.78
CA LYS A 102 10.64 7.03 8.74
C LYS A 102 10.98 6.13 7.56
N ASN A 103 10.68 4.83 7.65
CA ASN A 103 10.97 3.91 6.55
C ASN A 103 10.17 4.29 5.30
N GLU A 104 10.73 3.99 4.15
CA GLU A 104 10.00 4.07 2.89
C GLU A 104 9.32 2.74 2.65
N PHE A 105 8.05 2.70 3.01
CA PHE A 105 7.26 1.48 2.93
C PHE A 105 6.72 1.26 1.53
N SER A 106 6.64 0.00 1.13
CA SER A 106 5.85 -0.43 -0.02
C SER A 106 4.79 -1.40 0.47
N VAL A 107 3.55 -1.19 0.08
CA VAL A 107 2.44 -2.05 0.46
C VAL A 107 2.11 -2.98 -0.69
N LEU A 108 1.96 -4.26 -0.38
CA LEU A 108 1.61 -5.29 -1.35
C LEU A 108 0.40 -6.07 -0.86
N VAL A 109 -0.32 -6.63 -1.81
CA VAL A 109 -1.48 -7.50 -1.54
C VAL A 109 -1.49 -8.61 -2.57
N THR A 110 -2.01 -9.77 -2.20
CA THR A 110 -2.11 -10.90 -3.12
C THR A 110 -3.37 -10.74 -3.99
N ARG A 111 -3.16 -10.58 -5.27
CA ARG A 111 -4.23 -10.46 -6.25
C ARG A 111 -4.75 -11.83 -6.63
N LEU A 112 -6.08 -11.95 -6.74
CA LEU A 112 -6.74 -13.19 -7.18
C LEU A 112 -7.10 -13.15 -8.65
N SER A 113 -7.58 -12.01 -9.15
CA SER A 113 -7.88 -11.86 -10.57
C SER A 113 -6.60 -11.56 -11.34
N PRO A 114 -6.38 -12.22 -12.50
CA PRO A 114 -5.16 -11.99 -13.25
C PRO A 114 -5.11 -10.57 -13.83
N PRO A 115 -3.92 -9.97 -13.95
CA PRO A 115 -3.79 -8.68 -14.60
C PRO A 115 -4.05 -8.83 -16.12
N PRO A 116 -4.55 -7.77 -16.77
CA PRO A 116 -4.79 -7.81 -18.22
C PRO A 116 -3.48 -7.94 -19.01
N THR A 117 -2.37 -7.47 -18.45
CA THR A 117 -1.04 -7.61 -19.04
C THR A 117 -0.04 -7.85 -17.91
N PRO A 118 1.11 -8.45 -18.19
CA PRO A 118 2.14 -8.58 -17.18
C PRO A 118 2.49 -7.22 -16.58
N ALA A 119 2.39 -7.11 -15.25
CA ALA A 119 2.62 -5.85 -14.57
C ALA A 119 4.09 -5.63 -14.28
N VAL A 120 4.55 -4.40 -14.48
CA VAL A 120 5.82 -3.93 -13.95
C VAL A 120 5.50 -3.15 -12.69
N VAL A 121 5.96 -3.65 -11.56
CA VAL A 121 5.69 -3.02 -10.27
C VAL A 121 6.73 -1.94 -10.01
N THR A 122 6.28 -0.73 -9.76
CA THR A 122 7.18 0.39 -9.48
C THR A 122 6.77 1.08 -8.19
N ASN A 123 7.78 1.53 -7.46
CA ASN A 123 7.58 2.37 -6.29
C ASN A 123 8.01 3.79 -6.64
N ARG A 124 7.22 4.75 -6.19
CA ARG A 124 7.55 6.14 -6.43
C ARG A 124 7.05 7.01 -5.31
N VAL A 125 7.72 8.12 -5.13
CA VAL A 125 7.23 9.21 -4.30
C VAL A 125 6.52 10.19 -5.21
N VAL A 126 5.24 10.42 -4.95
CA VAL A 126 4.46 11.37 -5.72
C VAL A 126 4.61 12.74 -5.07
N VAL A 127 5.15 13.67 -5.84
CA VAL A 127 5.31 15.04 -5.37
C VAL A 127 4.14 15.85 -5.95
N PRO A 128 3.40 16.60 -5.11
CA PRO A 128 2.28 17.38 -5.59
C PRO A 128 2.77 18.63 -6.31
N VAL A 129 3.21 18.43 -7.54
CA VAL A 129 3.64 19.53 -8.41
C VAL A 129 2.64 19.68 -9.53
N LYS A 130 2.67 20.85 -10.14
CA LYS A 130 1.90 21.10 -11.34
C LYS A 130 2.23 20.02 -12.37
N PRO A 131 1.23 19.38 -12.97
CA PRO A 131 1.49 18.34 -13.97
C PRO A 131 2.33 18.87 -15.11
N LEU A 132 3.37 18.12 -15.46
CA LEU A 132 4.12 18.40 -16.64
C LEU A 132 3.32 17.94 -17.85
N HIS A 133 3.48 18.70 -18.93
CA HIS A 133 2.96 18.20 -20.17
C HIS A 133 3.84 17.04 -20.62
N THR A 134 3.34 15.83 -20.43
CA THR A 134 4.06 14.66 -20.91
C THR A 134 3.70 14.40 -22.36
N PRO A 135 4.69 14.14 -23.22
CA PRO A 135 4.38 13.70 -24.57
C PRO A 135 3.51 12.45 -24.48
N ARG A 136 2.45 12.44 -25.26
CA ARG A 136 1.63 11.26 -25.30
C ARG A 136 2.45 10.11 -25.85
N ASN A 137 2.40 8.99 -25.15
CA ASN A 137 2.97 7.79 -25.68
C ASN A 137 2.16 7.35 -26.88
N GLN A 138 2.80 7.27 -27.99
CA GLN A 138 2.14 6.81 -29.19
C GLN A 138 2.30 5.33 -29.30
N PRO A 139 1.24 4.63 -29.63
CA PRO A 139 1.38 3.21 -29.92
C PRO A 139 2.26 3.03 -31.13
#